data_4888cbe6816b842149c3eae582ed9e3b
#
_entry.id   4888cbe6816b842149c3eae582ed9e3b
#
_cell.length_a   1.000
_cell.length_b   1.000
_cell.length_c   1.000
_cell.angle_alpha   90.00
_cell.angle_beta   90.00
_cell.angle_gamma   90.00
#
_symmetry.space_group_name_H-M   'P 1'
#
loop_
_entity.id
_entity.type
_entity.pdbx_description
1 polymer ?
#
loop_
_entity_poly.entity_id
_entity_poly.type
_entity_poly.pdbx_seq_one_letter_code
_entity_poly.pdbx_strand_id
1 'polypeptide(L)' 'MKMDEQVSDKIKEILGEFYPNYLVLVLDEEGEVQSRCTSFSVGRMLIKEAALEFCDENTDIIYYED' A
#
# COMPACT_ATOMS: atom_id res chain seq x y z
N MET A 1 1.49 -0.81 13.55
CA MET A 1 1.47 -2.24 13.85
C MET A 1 1.93 -3.05 12.65
N LYS A 2 2.60 -4.15 12.85
CA LYS A 2 3.11 -4.94 11.73
C LYS A 2 2.04 -5.85 11.17
N MET A 3 2.03 -5.97 9.85
CA MET A 3 1.21 -6.95 9.17
C MET A 3 1.61 -8.36 9.62
N ASP A 4 0.64 -9.26 9.72
CA ASP A 4 0.88 -10.65 10.07
C ASP A 4 1.95 -11.25 9.14
N GLU A 5 2.87 -12.02 9.71
CA GLU A 5 4.01 -12.57 8.98
C GLU A 5 3.59 -13.47 7.82
N GLN A 6 2.56 -14.27 8.02
CA GLN A 6 2.06 -15.16 6.97
C GLN A 6 1.46 -14.37 5.81
N VAL A 7 0.71 -13.33 6.12
CA VAL A 7 0.12 -12.45 5.10
C VAL A 7 1.22 -11.70 4.36
N SER A 8 2.20 -11.18 5.10
CA SER A 8 3.35 -10.47 4.54
C SER A 8 4.14 -11.36 3.59
N ASP A 9 4.38 -12.61 3.97
CA ASP A 9 5.11 -13.57 3.13
C ASP A 9 4.35 -13.90 1.84
N LYS A 10 3.03 -14.02 1.93
CA LYS A 10 2.21 -14.28 0.74
C LYS A 10 2.19 -13.10 -0.20
N ILE A 11 2.14 -11.88 0.33
CA ILE A 11 2.22 -10.67 -0.47
C ILE A 11 3.55 -10.63 -1.21
N LYS A 12 4.64 -10.88 -0.51
CA LYS A 12 5.97 -10.92 -1.10
C LYS A 12 6.07 -11.97 -2.20
N GLU A 13 5.52 -13.15 -1.95
CA GLU A 13 5.53 -14.24 -2.91
C GLU A 13 4.77 -13.88 -4.18
N ILE A 14 3.56 -13.35 -4.04
CA ILE A 14 2.70 -13.04 -5.18
C ILE A 14 3.17 -11.79 -5.90
N LEU A 15 3.33 -10.68 -5.19
CA LEU A 15 3.70 -9.42 -5.81
C LEU A 15 5.15 -9.41 -6.26
N GLY A 16 6.04 -9.98 -5.48
CA GLY A 16 7.46 -10.02 -5.81
C GLY A 16 7.75 -10.78 -7.10
N GLU A 17 6.89 -11.71 -7.49
CA GLU A 17 7.03 -12.45 -8.74
C GLU A 17 6.74 -11.56 -9.95
N PHE A 18 5.78 -10.65 -9.83
CA PHE A 18 5.32 -9.83 -10.94
C PHE A 18 5.85 -8.40 -10.93
N TYR A 19 6.14 -7.88 -9.74
CA TYR A 19 6.55 -6.49 -9.57
C TYR A 19 7.79 -6.40 -8.70
N PRO A 20 8.88 -5.80 -9.19
CA PRO A 20 10.11 -5.66 -8.38
C PRO A 20 9.95 -4.66 -7.23
N ASN A 21 9.02 -3.73 -7.36
CA ASN A 21 8.79 -2.69 -6.37
C ASN A 21 7.30 -2.56 -6.10
N TYR A 22 6.92 -2.56 -4.82
CA TYR A 22 5.51 -2.46 -4.44
C TYR A 22 5.35 -1.85 -3.05
N LEU A 23 4.15 -1.34 -2.83
CA LEU A 23 3.67 -0.92 -1.53
C LEU A 23 2.24 -1.41 -1.39
N VAL A 24 1.95 -2.09 -0.30
CA VAL A 24 0.61 -2.54 0.05
C VAL A 24 0.20 -1.87 1.35
N LEU A 25 -0.98 -1.29 1.36
CA LEU A 25 -1.58 -0.68 2.55
C LEU A 25 -2.90 -1.38 2.83
N VAL A 26 -3.12 -1.75 4.08
CA VAL A 26 -4.38 -2.34 4.50
C VAL A 26 -4.85 -1.66 5.78
N LEU A 27 -6.17 -1.66 5.97
CA LEU A 27 -6.78 -1.16 7.19
C LEU A 27 -7.28 -2.40 7.96
N ASP A 28 -6.81 -2.55 9.19
CA ASP A 28 -7.22 -3.70 9.99
C ASP A 28 -8.57 -3.45 10.70
N GLU A 29 -9.04 -4.46 11.43
CA GLU A 29 -10.32 -4.38 12.12
C GLU A 29 -10.35 -3.32 13.22
N GLU A 30 -9.19 -2.95 13.74
CA GLU A 30 -9.07 -1.94 14.77
C GLU A 30 -8.97 -0.52 14.21
N GLY A 31 -8.95 -0.39 12.89
CA GLY A 31 -8.83 0.89 12.22
C GLY A 31 -7.39 1.37 12.07
N GLU A 32 -6.43 0.49 12.27
CA GLU A 32 -5.02 0.83 12.09
C GLU A 32 -4.55 0.47 10.68
N VAL A 33 -3.72 1.33 10.11
CA VAL A 33 -3.12 1.09 8.80
C VAL A 33 -1.87 0.24 8.97
N GLN A 34 -1.82 -0.85 8.23
CA GLN A 34 -0.65 -1.70 8.17
C GLN A 34 -0.08 -1.66 6.76
N SER A 35 1.23 -1.75 6.65
CA SER A 35 1.88 -1.64 5.35
C SER A 35 2.97 -2.68 5.16
N ARG A 36 3.20 -3.01 3.90
CA ARG A 36 4.33 -3.81 3.47
C ARG A 36 4.88 -3.22 2.18
N CYS A 37 6.17 -2.96 2.15
CA CYS A 37 6.80 -2.42 0.95
C CYS A 37 8.13 -3.12 0.69
N THR A 38 8.62 -3.00 -0.54
CA THR A 38 9.90 -3.58 -0.93
C THR A 38 11.05 -2.93 -0.17
N SER A 39 11.00 -1.60 -0.03
CA SER A 39 11.94 -0.83 0.77
C SER A 39 11.27 0.47 1.20
N PHE A 40 11.83 1.14 2.21
CA PHE A 40 11.28 2.40 2.68
C PHE A 40 11.32 3.50 1.60
N SER A 41 12.38 3.55 0.81
CA SER A 41 12.47 4.54 -0.26
C SER A 41 11.42 4.31 -1.34
N VAL A 42 11.16 3.05 -1.70
CA VAL A 42 10.08 2.70 -2.63
C VAL A 42 8.72 3.04 -2.04
N GLY A 43 8.51 2.68 -0.77
CA GLY A 43 7.26 2.97 -0.08
C GLY A 43 6.94 4.45 -0.06
N ARG A 44 7.93 5.29 0.27
CA ARG A 44 7.76 6.75 0.27
C ARG A 44 7.42 7.29 -1.11
N MET A 45 8.10 6.81 -2.13
CA MET A 45 7.87 7.24 -3.51
C MET A 45 6.45 6.88 -3.94
N LEU A 46 6.03 5.65 -3.67
CA LEU A 46 4.69 5.19 -4.04
C LEU A 46 3.59 5.92 -3.28
N ILE A 47 3.79 6.19 -1.99
CA ILE A 47 2.83 6.97 -1.20
C ILE A 47 2.71 8.38 -1.77
N LYS A 48 3.82 9.01 -2.12
CA LYS A 48 3.83 10.35 -2.68
C LYS A 48 3.05 10.39 -3.99
N GLU A 49 3.30 9.45 -4.88
CA GLU A 49 2.58 9.38 -6.15
C GLU A 49 1.09 9.10 -5.95
N ALA A 50 0.76 8.19 -5.04
CA ALA A 50 -0.63 7.90 -4.72
C ALA A 50 -1.33 9.12 -4.13
N ALA A 51 -0.65 9.87 -3.25
CA ALA A 51 -1.21 11.08 -2.66
C ALA A 51 -1.49 12.15 -3.72
N LEU A 52 -0.60 12.28 -4.69
CA LEU A 52 -0.82 13.22 -5.80
C LEU A 52 -2.03 12.82 -6.64
N GLU A 53 -2.24 11.53 -6.81
CA GLU A 53 -3.35 11.03 -7.61
C GLU A 53 -4.69 11.09 -6.87
N PHE A 54 -4.69 10.72 -5.59
CA PHE A 54 -5.93 10.60 -4.82
C PHE A 54 -6.24 11.78 -3.92
N CYS A 55 -5.27 12.66 -3.66
CA CYS A 55 -5.43 13.80 -2.77
C CYS A 55 -5.15 15.13 -3.45
N ASP A 56 -5.37 15.22 -4.76
CA ASP A 56 -5.24 16.46 -5.50
C ASP A 56 -6.27 17.47 -4.98
N GLU A 57 -5.85 18.71 -4.76
CA GLU A 57 -6.71 19.78 -4.27
C GLU A 57 -7.93 20.04 -5.14
N ASN A 58 -7.79 19.79 -6.43
CA ASN A 58 -8.83 20.07 -7.40
C ASN A 58 -9.66 18.87 -7.76
N THR A 59 -9.40 17.74 -7.11
CA THR A 59 -10.08 16.50 -7.44
C THR A 59 -10.72 15.93 -6.20
N ASP A 60 -12.01 15.69 -6.25
CA ASP A 60 -12.68 14.96 -5.18
C ASP A 60 -12.15 13.54 -5.15
N ILE A 61 -12.02 13.01 -3.94
CA ILE A 61 -11.57 11.63 -3.76
C ILE A 61 -12.67 10.72 -4.31
N ILE A 62 -12.35 9.97 -5.33
CA ILE A 62 -13.26 9.02 -5.92
C ILE A 62 -12.97 7.65 -5.34
N TYR A 63 -13.94 7.13 -4.62
CA TYR A 63 -13.85 5.79 -4.05
C TYR A 63 -14.55 4.81 -4.97
N TYR A 64 -13.82 3.81 -5.40
CA TYR A 64 -14.41 2.71 -6.15
C TYR A 64 -14.72 1.59 -5.17
N GLU A 65 -16.00 1.37 -4.96
CA GLU A 65 -16.47 0.25 -4.13
C GLU A 65 -16.82 -0.92 -5.03
N ASP A 66 -16.41 -2.08 -4.61
CA ASP A 66 -16.78 -3.31 -5.31
C ASP A 66 -18.25 -3.68 -5.08
#